data_692c376cada544930cf2b449a1b5bb80
#
_entry.id   692c376cada544930cf2b449a1b5bb80
#
_cell.length_a   1.000
_cell.length_b   1.000
_cell.length_c   1.000
_cell.angle_alpha   90.00
_cell.angle_beta   90.00
_cell.angle_gamma   90.00
#
_symmetry.space_group_name_H-M   'P 1'
#
loop_
_entity.id
_entity.type
_entity.pdbx_description
1 polymer ?
#
loop_
_entity_poly.entity_id
_entity_poly.type
_entity_poly.pdbx_seq_one_letter_code
_entity_poly.pdbx_strand_id
1 'polypeptide(L)'
;MHIFITGATGFIGRVITELAIQQGHTVHGLSRSPQRDELLTSLGAVPIRGDLATHNILREQSAKADVIFHLAFDHDFSKSYDQIIKLDTEAVDALAAPLVGTSKPLITASGILTVRPDSGDIVVDESAPYAENTRVRRHVCEKNALSWAERGVRVNVVRLPPYVYGRANETGFAARMVKMAVDNGVSGYIASVKDGCVTSVHVDDAAALFLLLASDMTVKAGEIFHGTADWDTTYEMLAGAIGRAVGVPVMAFEREEAEERWGPFLSSFFGLMIRASNGKAVEKLGWKPSGPSLVEELETGSYRLVVERFKQMKG
;
A
#
# COMPACT_ATOMS: atom_id res chain seq x y z
N MET A 1 20.99 -7.48 -8.36
CA MET A 1 20.39 -8.40 -7.36
C MET A 1 19.34 -9.26 -8.03
N HIS A 2 19.14 -10.47 -7.51
CA HIS A 2 17.97 -11.29 -7.81
C HIS A 2 16.89 -11.00 -6.75
N ILE A 3 15.75 -10.47 -7.18
CA ILE A 3 14.65 -10.03 -6.30
C ILE A 3 13.46 -10.96 -6.49
N PHE A 4 12.92 -11.50 -5.40
CA PHE A 4 11.66 -12.24 -5.42
C PHE A 4 10.54 -11.38 -4.86
N ILE A 5 9.42 -11.26 -5.59
CA ILE A 5 8.30 -10.40 -5.22
C ILE A 5 7.01 -11.20 -5.18
N THR A 6 6.38 -11.28 -4.00
CA THR A 6 4.96 -11.64 -3.93
C THR A 6 4.11 -10.39 -4.14
N GLY A 7 3.03 -10.49 -4.91
CA GLY A 7 2.24 -9.31 -5.28
C GLY A 7 2.85 -8.45 -6.41
N ALA A 8 3.82 -8.98 -7.17
CA ALA A 8 4.49 -8.31 -8.28
C ALA A 8 3.54 -7.78 -9.37
N THR A 9 2.36 -8.37 -9.53
CA THR A 9 1.31 -7.94 -10.46
C THR A 9 0.34 -6.91 -9.88
N GLY A 10 0.46 -6.59 -8.59
CA GLY A 10 -0.32 -5.54 -7.92
C GLY A 10 0.17 -4.14 -8.29
N PHE A 11 -0.56 -3.11 -7.88
CA PHE A 11 -0.25 -1.73 -8.24
C PHE A 11 1.19 -1.33 -7.85
N ILE A 12 1.56 -1.49 -6.58
CA ILE A 12 2.90 -1.14 -6.08
C ILE A 12 3.96 -2.12 -6.62
N GLY A 13 3.62 -3.43 -6.62
CA GLY A 13 4.55 -4.47 -7.07
C GLY A 13 4.99 -4.32 -8.53
N ARG A 14 4.10 -3.87 -9.42
CA ARG A 14 4.46 -3.56 -10.82
C ARG A 14 5.49 -2.44 -10.89
N VAL A 15 5.29 -1.37 -10.14
CA VAL A 15 6.20 -0.22 -10.15
C VAL A 15 7.57 -0.61 -9.58
N ILE A 16 7.60 -1.37 -8.47
CA ILE A 16 8.86 -1.92 -7.94
C ILE A 16 9.54 -2.81 -8.99
N THR A 17 8.78 -3.67 -9.68
CA THR A 17 9.31 -4.54 -10.73
C THR A 17 9.94 -3.74 -11.87
N GLU A 18 9.23 -2.73 -12.39
CA GLU A 18 9.74 -1.83 -13.44
C GLU A 18 11.03 -1.12 -13.02
N LEU A 19 11.02 -0.47 -11.85
CA LEU A 19 12.18 0.27 -11.36
C LEU A 19 13.38 -0.66 -11.08
N ALA A 20 13.13 -1.84 -10.52
CA ALA A 20 14.19 -2.83 -10.26
C ALA A 20 14.85 -3.30 -11.57
N ILE A 21 14.06 -3.59 -12.61
CA ILE A 21 14.57 -3.98 -13.92
C ILE A 21 15.33 -2.85 -14.58
N GLN A 22 14.83 -1.61 -14.52
CA GLN A 22 15.53 -0.42 -15.02
C GLN A 22 16.90 -0.20 -14.34
N GLN A 23 17.03 -0.62 -13.07
CA GLN A 23 18.28 -0.59 -12.31
C GLN A 23 19.18 -1.81 -12.60
N GLY A 24 18.82 -2.69 -13.53
CA GLY A 24 19.61 -3.87 -13.92
C GLY A 24 19.46 -5.07 -12.97
N HIS A 25 18.37 -5.11 -12.19
CA HIS A 25 18.08 -6.26 -11.32
C HIS A 25 17.26 -7.33 -12.07
N THR A 26 17.41 -8.59 -11.66
CA THR A 26 16.54 -9.67 -12.12
C THR A 26 15.39 -9.82 -11.15
N VAL A 27 14.15 -9.82 -11.66
CA VAL A 27 12.95 -9.92 -10.84
C VAL A 27 12.20 -11.22 -11.13
N HIS A 28 11.93 -12.00 -10.11
CA HIS A 28 11.02 -13.14 -10.12
C HIS A 28 9.73 -12.73 -9.41
N GLY A 29 8.60 -12.79 -10.10
CA GLY A 29 7.30 -12.38 -9.57
C GLY A 29 6.37 -13.56 -9.35
N LEU A 30 5.82 -13.71 -8.13
CA LEU A 30 4.80 -14.74 -7.85
C LEU A 30 3.52 -14.43 -8.63
N SER A 31 3.00 -15.41 -9.34
CA SER A 31 1.85 -15.27 -10.22
C SER A 31 0.85 -16.41 -10.08
N ARG A 32 -0.46 -16.06 -10.04
CA ARG A 32 -1.56 -17.01 -9.84
C ARG A 32 -2.24 -17.47 -11.14
N SER A 33 -1.99 -16.80 -12.27
CA SER A 33 -2.69 -17.09 -13.52
C SER A 33 -1.85 -16.80 -14.76
N PRO A 34 -2.15 -17.43 -15.92
CA PRO A 34 -1.45 -17.15 -17.18
C PRO A 34 -1.44 -15.66 -17.57
N GLN A 35 -2.55 -14.96 -17.39
CA GLN A 35 -2.65 -13.52 -17.72
C GLN A 35 -1.69 -12.67 -16.88
N ARG A 36 -1.44 -13.10 -15.62
CA ARG A 36 -0.47 -12.42 -14.74
C ARG A 36 0.98 -12.79 -15.10
N ASP A 37 1.21 -13.99 -15.66
CA ASP A 37 2.51 -14.37 -16.21
C ASP A 37 2.86 -13.49 -17.42
N GLU A 38 1.92 -13.30 -18.33
CA GLU A 38 2.08 -12.43 -19.50
C GLU A 38 2.42 -11.00 -19.08
N LEU A 39 1.72 -10.49 -18.07
CA LEU A 39 2.01 -9.16 -17.51
C LEU A 39 3.43 -9.08 -16.94
N LEU A 40 3.87 -10.05 -16.14
CA LEU A 40 5.24 -10.06 -15.60
C LEU A 40 6.29 -10.17 -16.71
N THR A 41 6.06 -11.02 -17.69
CA THR A 41 6.94 -11.18 -18.85
C THR A 41 7.03 -9.88 -19.66
N SER A 42 5.91 -9.16 -19.84
CA SER A 42 5.89 -7.88 -20.53
C SER A 42 6.67 -6.78 -19.81
N LEU A 43 6.78 -6.88 -18.47
CA LEU A 43 7.61 -6.00 -17.64
C LEU A 43 9.09 -6.43 -17.63
N GLY A 44 9.45 -7.56 -18.24
CA GLY A 44 10.80 -8.12 -18.21
C GLY A 44 11.11 -8.98 -16.98
N ALA A 45 10.11 -9.30 -16.16
CA ALA A 45 10.24 -10.17 -15.01
C ALA A 45 9.99 -11.64 -15.36
N VAL A 46 10.54 -12.54 -14.57
CA VAL A 46 10.30 -14.00 -14.68
C VAL A 46 9.09 -14.38 -13.83
N PRO A 47 8.00 -14.89 -14.41
CA PRO A 47 6.85 -15.34 -13.65
C PRO A 47 7.15 -16.64 -12.92
N ILE A 48 6.80 -16.70 -11.64
CA ILE A 48 6.86 -17.91 -10.81
C ILE A 48 5.43 -18.30 -10.45
N ARG A 49 4.98 -19.45 -10.98
CA ARG A 49 3.62 -19.94 -10.74
C ARG A 49 3.44 -20.40 -9.30
N GLY A 50 2.44 -19.81 -8.62
CA GLY A 50 2.08 -20.13 -7.25
C GLY A 50 1.23 -19.03 -6.62
N ASP A 51 0.88 -19.22 -5.37
CA ASP A 51 0.15 -18.28 -4.51
C ASP A 51 0.72 -18.29 -3.09
N LEU A 52 0.06 -17.56 -2.17
CA LEU A 52 0.52 -17.48 -0.78
C LEU A 52 0.41 -18.81 0.00
N ALA A 53 -0.41 -19.76 -0.47
CA ALA A 53 -0.51 -21.09 0.12
C ALA A 53 0.52 -22.09 -0.45
N THR A 54 1.23 -21.73 -1.52
CA THR A 54 2.22 -22.59 -2.17
C THR A 54 3.58 -22.49 -1.47
N HIS A 55 3.61 -22.87 -0.18
CA HIS A 55 4.74 -22.63 0.75
C HIS A 55 6.08 -23.22 0.27
N ASN A 56 6.08 -24.34 -0.46
CA ASN A 56 7.30 -24.92 -1.04
C ASN A 56 7.93 -23.99 -2.09
N ILE A 57 7.11 -23.37 -2.94
CA ILE A 57 7.59 -22.39 -3.95
C ILE A 57 8.11 -21.14 -3.25
N LEU A 58 7.41 -20.65 -2.22
CA LEU A 58 7.85 -19.47 -1.45
C LEU A 58 9.22 -19.72 -0.80
N ARG A 59 9.43 -20.88 -0.17
CA ARG A 59 10.73 -21.27 0.43
C ARG A 59 11.83 -21.36 -0.63
N GLU A 60 11.55 -22.04 -1.76
CA GLU A 60 12.52 -22.22 -2.83
C GLU A 60 12.97 -20.89 -3.41
N GLN A 61 12.03 -20.00 -3.75
CA GLN A 61 12.34 -18.70 -4.34
C GLN A 61 13.04 -17.77 -3.36
N SER A 62 12.60 -17.76 -2.10
CA SER A 62 13.26 -16.99 -1.04
C SER A 62 14.72 -17.43 -0.83
N ALA A 63 15.00 -18.74 -0.80
CA ALA A 63 16.37 -19.24 -0.66
C ALA A 63 17.29 -18.79 -1.80
N LYS A 64 16.77 -18.67 -3.04
CA LYS A 64 17.51 -18.27 -4.24
C LYS A 64 17.70 -16.78 -4.39
N ALA A 65 16.76 -15.97 -3.91
CA ALA A 65 16.79 -14.53 -4.06
C ALA A 65 17.87 -13.87 -3.17
N ASP A 66 18.33 -12.69 -3.58
CA ASP A 66 19.15 -11.80 -2.75
C ASP A 66 18.29 -10.93 -1.84
N VAL A 67 17.06 -10.59 -2.30
CA VAL A 67 16.07 -9.74 -1.63
C VAL A 67 14.67 -10.30 -1.85
N ILE A 68 13.83 -10.24 -0.83
CA ILE A 68 12.43 -10.64 -0.91
C ILE A 68 11.54 -9.45 -0.57
N PHE A 69 10.59 -9.12 -1.47
CA PHE A 69 9.49 -8.19 -1.20
C PHE A 69 8.19 -8.96 -1.04
N HIS A 70 7.59 -8.87 0.14
CA HIS A 70 6.27 -9.43 0.39
C HIS A 70 5.22 -8.32 0.39
N LEU A 71 4.56 -8.16 -0.78
CA LEU A 71 3.54 -7.13 -1.02
C LEU A 71 2.14 -7.72 -1.19
N ALA A 72 2.06 -9.03 -1.41
CA ALA A 72 0.78 -9.70 -1.56
C ALA A 72 0.03 -9.73 -0.23
N PHE A 73 -1.25 -9.39 -0.29
CA PHE A 73 -2.20 -9.55 0.80
C PHE A 73 -3.55 -9.95 0.20
N ASP A 74 -4.29 -10.83 0.88
CA ASP A 74 -5.60 -11.23 0.39
C ASP A 74 -6.64 -10.17 0.78
N HIS A 75 -7.21 -9.51 -0.22
CA HIS A 75 -8.27 -8.51 -0.07
C HIS A 75 -9.67 -9.08 -0.33
N ASP A 76 -9.81 -10.39 -0.32
CA ASP A 76 -11.12 -11.05 -0.40
C ASP A 76 -11.81 -11.03 0.97
N PHE A 77 -12.47 -9.92 1.27
CA PHE A 77 -13.20 -9.72 2.53
C PHE A 77 -14.50 -10.53 2.64
N SER A 78 -14.81 -11.42 1.67
CA SER A 78 -15.81 -12.47 1.85
C SER A 78 -15.31 -13.57 2.78
N LYS A 79 -14.00 -13.73 2.94
CA LYS A 79 -13.36 -14.62 3.90
C LYS A 79 -13.36 -14.03 5.30
N SER A 80 -13.27 -14.88 6.32
CA SER A 80 -13.02 -14.38 7.67
C SER A 80 -11.63 -13.74 7.76
N TYR A 81 -11.50 -12.69 8.57
CA TYR A 81 -10.21 -12.02 8.72
C TYR A 81 -9.14 -12.96 9.32
N ASP A 82 -9.55 -13.97 10.10
CA ASP A 82 -8.64 -15.01 10.61
C ASP A 82 -8.05 -15.88 9.50
N GLN A 83 -8.82 -16.20 8.47
CA GLN A 83 -8.32 -16.93 7.30
C GLN A 83 -7.31 -16.09 6.51
N ILE A 84 -7.58 -14.79 6.36
CA ILE A 84 -6.66 -13.86 5.68
C ILE A 84 -5.35 -13.72 6.46
N ILE A 85 -5.42 -13.53 7.79
CA ILE A 85 -4.23 -13.46 8.66
C ILE A 85 -3.44 -14.75 8.59
N LYS A 86 -4.09 -15.90 8.72
CA LYS A 86 -3.42 -17.20 8.66
C LYS A 86 -2.67 -17.38 7.35
N LEU A 87 -3.31 -17.08 6.21
CA LEU A 87 -2.69 -17.19 4.90
C LEU A 87 -1.43 -16.31 4.78
N ASP A 88 -1.50 -15.07 5.26
CA ASP A 88 -0.39 -14.13 5.22
C ASP A 88 0.76 -14.55 6.15
N THR A 89 0.45 -14.90 7.40
CA THR A 89 1.46 -15.31 8.39
C THR A 89 2.19 -16.60 7.97
N GLU A 90 1.47 -17.60 7.45
CA GLU A 90 2.08 -18.84 6.93
C GLU A 90 2.96 -18.56 5.69
N ALA A 91 2.55 -17.63 4.84
CA ALA A 91 3.37 -17.21 3.69
C ALA A 91 4.65 -16.49 4.15
N VAL A 92 4.56 -15.57 5.11
CA VAL A 92 5.71 -14.90 5.71
C VAL A 92 6.65 -15.90 6.36
N ASP A 93 6.13 -16.88 7.10
CA ASP A 93 6.94 -17.94 7.72
C ASP A 93 7.67 -18.78 6.66
N ALA A 94 7.01 -19.07 5.53
CA ALA A 94 7.63 -19.80 4.43
C ALA A 94 8.75 -18.98 3.74
N LEU A 95 8.56 -17.66 3.61
CA LEU A 95 9.57 -16.75 3.04
C LEU A 95 10.76 -16.54 3.98
N ALA A 96 10.50 -16.40 5.27
CA ALA A 96 11.51 -16.06 6.27
C ALA A 96 12.40 -17.24 6.66
N ALA A 97 11.84 -18.46 6.76
CA ALA A 97 12.56 -19.63 7.26
C ALA A 97 13.91 -19.91 6.53
N PRO A 98 14.02 -19.80 5.18
CA PRO A 98 15.29 -20.01 4.49
C PRO A 98 16.32 -18.90 4.71
N LEU A 99 15.94 -17.77 5.30
CA LEU A 99 16.77 -16.59 5.48
C LEU A 99 17.49 -16.57 6.82
N VAL A 100 17.15 -17.48 7.74
CA VAL A 100 17.81 -17.59 9.04
C VAL A 100 19.32 -17.78 8.86
N GLY A 101 20.11 -16.93 9.55
CA GLY A 101 21.57 -16.96 9.46
C GLY A 101 22.15 -16.35 8.16
N THR A 102 21.30 -15.72 7.33
CA THR A 102 21.76 -14.97 6.16
C THR A 102 21.62 -13.46 6.40
N SER A 103 22.29 -12.65 5.54
CA SER A 103 22.10 -11.19 5.53
C SER A 103 21.00 -10.72 4.57
N LYS A 104 20.31 -11.63 3.90
CA LYS A 104 19.31 -11.32 2.89
C LYS A 104 18.06 -10.66 3.50
N PRO A 105 17.60 -9.51 2.99
CA PRO A 105 16.45 -8.84 3.56
C PRO A 105 15.14 -9.45 3.09
N LEU A 106 14.19 -9.54 4.02
CA LEU A 106 12.77 -9.70 3.78
C LEU A 106 12.07 -8.37 4.11
N ILE A 107 11.50 -7.72 3.12
CA ILE A 107 10.79 -6.45 3.31
C ILE A 107 9.30 -6.68 3.07
N THR A 108 8.49 -6.46 4.10
CA THR A 108 7.04 -6.69 4.05
C THR A 108 6.27 -5.37 4.00
N ALA A 109 5.15 -5.36 3.26
CA ALA A 109 4.24 -4.24 3.25
C ALA A 109 3.20 -4.38 4.37
N SER A 110 3.01 -3.32 5.15
CA SER A 110 1.94 -3.16 6.12
C SER A 110 1.17 -1.86 5.82
N GLY A 111 0.31 -1.41 6.71
CA GLY A 111 -0.48 -0.19 6.53
C GLY A 111 -0.43 0.72 7.75
N ILE A 112 -0.44 2.04 7.53
CA ILE A 112 -0.48 3.04 8.62
C ILE A 112 -1.70 2.85 9.52
N LEU A 113 -2.81 2.34 8.99
CA LEU A 113 -4.02 2.08 9.78
C LEU A 113 -3.88 0.94 10.80
N THR A 114 -2.71 0.29 10.88
CA THR A 114 -2.39 -0.66 11.96
C THR A 114 -2.10 0.01 13.29
N VAL A 115 -1.82 1.30 13.28
CA VAL A 115 -1.55 2.08 14.50
C VAL A 115 -2.65 3.10 14.74
N ARG A 116 -2.75 3.54 15.99
CA ARG A 116 -3.69 4.58 16.40
C ARG A 116 -2.95 5.58 17.29
N PRO A 117 -3.06 6.89 17.02
CA PRO A 117 -2.57 7.89 17.94
C PRO A 117 -3.42 7.91 19.22
N ASP A 118 -2.82 8.28 20.32
CA ASP A 118 -3.53 8.46 21.60
C ASP A 118 -4.49 9.67 21.57
N SER A 119 -4.27 10.63 20.64
CA SER A 119 -5.17 11.76 20.37
C SER A 119 -5.18 12.11 18.88
N GLY A 120 -6.33 12.64 18.38
CA GLY A 120 -6.60 12.79 16.94
C GLY A 120 -5.73 13.74 16.14
N ASP A 121 -4.99 14.68 16.78
CA ASP A 121 -4.19 15.72 16.12
C ASP A 121 -2.68 15.43 16.07
N ILE A 122 -2.27 14.28 16.57
CA ILE A 122 -0.84 13.92 16.64
C ILE A 122 -0.37 13.31 15.32
N VAL A 123 0.76 13.79 14.81
CA VAL A 123 1.51 13.13 13.75
C VAL A 123 2.26 11.97 14.37
N VAL A 124 1.86 10.74 14.05
CA VAL A 124 2.48 9.53 14.60
C VAL A 124 3.78 9.19 13.87
N ASP A 125 4.71 8.60 14.60
CA ASP A 125 5.89 7.94 14.05
C ASP A 125 5.79 6.40 14.16
N GLU A 126 6.86 5.69 13.85
CA GLU A 126 6.90 4.24 13.84
C GLU A 126 6.75 3.60 15.22
N SER A 127 6.89 4.37 16.31
CA SER A 127 6.73 3.91 17.69
C SER A 127 5.27 3.90 18.17
N ALA A 128 4.35 4.48 17.38
CA ALA A 128 2.94 4.57 17.73
C ALA A 128 2.33 3.19 18.07
N PRO A 129 1.47 3.10 19.10
CA PRO A 129 0.87 1.85 19.53
C PRO A 129 -0.05 1.26 18.46
N TYR A 130 -0.18 -0.06 18.45
CA TYR A 130 -1.09 -0.74 17.55
C TYR A 130 -2.56 -0.47 17.89
N ALA A 131 -3.37 -0.36 16.84
CA ALA A 131 -4.82 -0.28 16.96
C ALA A 131 -5.41 -1.69 17.17
N GLU A 132 -5.39 -2.22 18.39
CA GLU A 132 -5.70 -3.64 18.66
C GLU A 132 -7.20 -3.97 18.54
N ASN A 133 -8.09 -3.01 18.83
CA ASN A 133 -9.54 -3.21 18.85
C ASN A 133 -10.22 -2.83 17.53
N THR A 134 -9.65 -3.24 16.40
CA THR A 134 -10.21 -2.96 15.07
C THR A 134 -10.62 -4.23 14.34
N ARG A 135 -11.58 -4.11 13.40
CA ARG A 135 -11.93 -5.24 12.51
C ARG A 135 -10.77 -5.63 11.61
N VAL A 136 -9.93 -4.65 11.24
CA VAL A 136 -8.76 -4.86 10.38
C VAL A 136 -7.55 -5.13 11.27
N ARG A 137 -7.26 -6.40 11.51
CA ARG A 137 -6.19 -6.85 12.42
C ARG A 137 -4.86 -7.10 11.70
N ARG A 138 -4.54 -6.28 10.70
CA ARG A 138 -3.30 -6.43 9.92
C ARG A 138 -2.03 -6.29 10.77
N HIS A 139 -2.10 -5.64 11.93
CA HIS A 139 -1.02 -5.60 12.92
C HIS A 139 -0.56 -7.00 13.37
N VAL A 140 -1.42 -8.03 13.31
CA VAL A 140 -1.04 -9.40 13.62
C VAL A 140 -0.04 -9.96 12.61
N CYS A 141 -0.27 -9.69 11.31
CA CYS A 141 0.66 -10.06 10.24
C CYS A 141 2.00 -9.33 10.40
N GLU A 142 1.97 -8.03 10.74
CA GLU A 142 3.16 -7.23 10.97
C GLU A 142 3.97 -7.76 12.18
N LYS A 143 3.30 -8.03 13.31
CA LYS A 143 3.95 -8.63 14.49
C LYS A 143 4.58 -9.98 14.17
N ASN A 144 3.90 -10.83 13.39
CA ASN A 144 4.46 -12.10 12.92
C ASN A 144 5.72 -11.89 12.09
N ALA A 145 5.70 -10.99 11.11
CA ALA A 145 6.87 -10.69 10.30
C ALA A 145 8.05 -10.20 11.16
N LEU A 146 7.81 -9.25 12.06
CA LEU A 146 8.84 -8.69 12.95
C LEU A 146 9.42 -9.71 13.93
N SER A 147 8.66 -10.73 14.35
CA SER A 147 9.16 -11.79 15.23
C SER A 147 10.32 -12.60 14.64
N TRP A 148 10.45 -12.62 13.32
CA TRP A 148 11.56 -13.25 12.63
C TRP A 148 12.90 -12.53 12.80
N ALA A 149 12.89 -11.26 13.20
CA ALA A 149 14.11 -10.53 13.55
C ALA A 149 14.83 -11.17 14.76
N GLU A 150 14.07 -11.62 15.77
CA GLU A 150 14.60 -12.32 16.93
C GLU A 150 15.21 -13.70 16.58
N ARG A 151 14.79 -14.24 15.42
CA ARG A 151 15.28 -15.51 14.88
C ARG A 151 16.45 -15.33 13.90
N GLY A 152 16.98 -14.11 13.79
CA GLY A 152 18.15 -13.79 12.96
C GLY A 152 17.84 -13.55 11.48
N VAL A 153 16.57 -13.26 11.13
CA VAL A 153 16.20 -12.82 9.77
C VAL A 153 16.23 -11.30 9.69
N ARG A 154 16.85 -10.76 8.65
CA ARG A 154 16.84 -9.33 8.37
C ARG A 154 15.47 -8.94 7.77
N VAL A 155 14.45 -8.91 8.62
CA VAL A 155 13.10 -8.49 8.24
C VAL A 155 12.88 -7.02 8.57
N ASN A 156 12.26 -6.28 7.64
CA ASN A 156 11.85 -4.89 7.84
C ASN A 156 10.43 -4.69 7.29
N VAL A 157 9.73 -3.69 7.81
CA VAL A 157 8.35 -3.41 7.45
C VAL A 157 8.23 -2.00 6.88
N VAL A 158 7.52 -1.86 5.76
CA VAL A 158 7.06 -0.57 5.24
C VAL A 158 5.56 -0.44 5.50
N ARG A 159 5.17 0.49 6.37
CA ARG A 159 3.77 0.88 6.54
C ARG A 159 3.39 1.90 5.49
N LEU A 160 2.51 1.52 4.60
CA LEU A 160 2.01 2.37 3.52
C LEU A 160 0.73 3.10 3.93
N PRO A 161 0.51 4.32 3.45
CA PRO A 161 -0.72 5.06 3.71
C PRO A 161 -1.91 4.45 2.97
N PRO A 162 -3.16 4.78 3.37
CA PRO A 162 -4.37 4.36 2.66
C PRO A 162 -4.41 4.85 1.21
N TYR A 163 -3.84 6.02 0.94
CA TYR A 163 -3.83 6.60 -0.39
C TYR A 163 -2.44 6.45 -1.04
N VAL A 164 -2.19 5.27 -1.64
CA VAL A 164 -1.11 5.09 -2.61
C VAL A 164 -1.69 5.35 -3.99
N TYR A 165 -1.17 6.33 -4.72
CA TYR A 165 -1.78 6.87 -5.94
C TYR A 165 -0.77 7.09 -7.08
N GLY A 166 -1.26 7.55 -8.23
CA GLY A 166 -0.46 7.84 -9.41
C GLY A 166 -0.65 6.84 -10.54
N ARG A 167 0.00 7.10 -11.67
CA ARG A 167 0.05 6.24 -12.87
C ARG A 167 -1.33 5.76 -13.36
N ALA A 168 -2.34 6.63 -13.27
CA ALA A 168 -3.72 6.33 -13.66
C ALA A 168 -4.28 5.04 -13.03
N ASN A 169 -3.95 4.78 -11.77
CA ASN A 169 -4.46 3.61 -11.06
C ASN A 169 -5.98 3.70 -10.88
N GLU A 170 -6.71 2.75 -11.44
CA GLU A 170 -8.17 2.63 -11.34
C GLU A 170 -8.63 1.89 -10.07
N THR A 171 -7.69 1.37 -9.29
CA THR A 171 -7.95 0.68 -8.03
C THR A 171 -7.49 1.54 -6.85
N GLY A 172 -7.90 1.20 -5.66
CA GLY A 172 -7.53 2.00 -4.49
C GLY A 172 -8.56 3.10 -4.15
N PHE A 173 -8.32 3.78 -3.04
CA PHE A 173 -9.35 4.64 -2.46
C PHE A 173 -9.56 5.95 -3.22
N ALA A 174 -8.50 6.56 -3.77
CA ALA A 174 -8.64 7.75 -4.59
C ALA A 174 -9.48 7.49 -5.85
N ALA A 175 -9.21 6.40 -6.57
CA ALA A 175 -10.00 6.00 -7.73
C ALA A 175 -11.45 5.68 -7.37
N ARG A 176 -11.70 5.05 -6.21
CA ARG A 176 -13.06 4.81 -5.72
C ARG A 176 -13.83 6.09 -5.48
N MET A 177 -13.22 7.11 -4.87
CA MET A 177 -13.85 8.42 -4.68
C MET A 177 -14.14 9.10 -6.02
N VAL A 178 -13.20 9.03 -6.99
CA VAL A 178 -13.43 9.52 -8.36
C VAL A 178 -14.61 8.79 -9.01
N LYS A 179 -14.65 7.45 -8.92
CA LYS A 179 -15.78 6.67 -9.48
C LYS A 179 -17.09 7.05 -8.86
N MET A 180 -17.14 7.19 -7.53
CA MET A 180 -18.35 7.62 -6.82
C MET A 180 -18.80 9.01 -7.26
N ALA A 181 -17.88 9.94 -7.47
CA ALA A 181 -18.20 11.28 -7.96
C ALA A 181 -18.75 11.25 -9.40
N VAL A 182 -18.19 10.40 -10.27
CA VAL A 182 -18.74 10.17 -11.61
C VAL A 182 -20.14 9.56 -11.55
N ASP A 183 -20.31 8.48 -10.76
CA ASP A 183 -21.58 7.74 -10.69
C ASP A 183 -22.72 8.59 -10.12
N ASN A 184 -22.45 9.37 -9.07
CA ASN A 184 -23.45 10.12 -8.33
C ASN A 184 -23.61 11.57 -8.83
N GLY A 185 -22.73 12.08 -9.68
CA GLY A 185 -22.75 13.47 -10.14
C GLY A 185 -22.41 14.48 -9.04
N VAL A 186 -21.75 14.05 -7.96
CA VAL A 186 -21.34 14.88 -6.83
C VAL A 186 -20.10 14.28 -6.17
N SER A 187 -19.13 15.12 -5.85
CA SER A 187 -18.01 14.77 -5.00
C SER A 187 -18.35 15.08 -3.54
N GLY A 188 -18.09 14.16 -2.63
CA GLY A 188 -18.53 14.31 -1.26
C GLY A 188 -17.52 13.99 -0.20
N TYR A 189 -17.71 14.58 0.98
CA TYR A 189 -16.99 14.26 2.20
C TYR A 189 -17.95 14.30 3.41
N ILE A 190 -17.55 13.71 4.53
CA ILE A 190 -18.36 13.72 5.75
C ILE A 190 -18.10 15.04 6.49
N ALA A 191 -19.17 15.81 6.77
CA ALA A 191 -19.11 17.16 7.35
C ALA A 191 -18.31 17.20 8.66
N SER A 192 -18.51 16.22 9.54
CA SER A 192 -17.86 16.18 10.86
C SER A 192 -16.35 15.90 10.82
N VAL A 193 -15.79 15.52 9.66
CA VAL A 193 -14.35 15.26 9.48
C VAL A 193 -13.74 16.05 8.32
N LYS A 194 -14.35 17.17 7.93
CA LYS A 194 -13.92 17.97 6.77
C LYS A 194 -12.43 18.37 6.83
N ASP A 195 -11.96 18.77 8.03
CA ASP A 195 -10.59 19.19 8.31
C ASP A 195 -9.68 18.00 8.68
N GLY A 196 -10.23 16.78 8.70
CA GLY A 196 -9.49 15.55 8.94
C GLY A 196 -8.51 15.26 7.81
N CYS A 197 -7.25 15.01 8.17
CA CYS A 197 -6.20 14.79 7.19
C CYS A 197 -6.09 13.33 6.79
N VAL A 198 -5.77 13.11 5.52
CA VAL A 198 -5.43 11.81 4.95
C VAL A 198 -3.93 11.71 4.74
N THR A 199 -3.42 10.50 4.86
CA THR A 199 -2.00 10.22 4.58
C THR A 199 -1.88 9.59 3.21
N SER A 200 -0.91 10.06 2.42
CA SER A 200 -0.76 9.64 1.04
C SER A 200 0.70 9.51 0.59
N VAL A 201 0.92 8.78 -0.51
CA VAL A 201 2.23 8.65 -1.18
C VAL A 201 2.02 8.35 -2.67
N HIS A 202 2.82 8.99 -3.53
CA HIS A 202 2.89 8.59 -4.93
C HIS A 202 3.53 7.21 -5.06
N VAL A 203 3.02 6.35 -5.95
CA VAL A 203 3.45 4.97 -6.07
C VAL A 203 4.93 4.81 -6.42
N ASP A 204 5.50 5.75 -7.17
CA ASP A 204 6.92 5.73 -7.53
C ASP A 204 7.80 5.99 -6.31
N ASP A 205 7.40 6.91 -5.42
CA ASP A 205 8.11 7.18 -4.17
C ASP A 205 8.01 5.98 -3.21
N ALA A 206 6.82 5.36 -3.13
CA ALA A 206 6.66 4.14 -2.35
C ALA A 206 7.57 3.02 -2.86
N ALA A 207 7.63 2.81 -4.19
CA ALA A 207 8.49 1.80 -4.80
C ALA A 207 9.98 2.09 -4.57
N ALA A 208 10.40 3.36 -4.68
CA ALA A 208 11.76 3.78 -4.39
C ALA A 208 12.17 3.47 -2.94
N LEU A 209 11.27 3.64 -1.96
CA LEU A 209 11.54 3.30 -0.57
C LEU A 209 11.84 1.81 -0.38
N PHE A 210 11.08 0.92 -1.03
CA PHE A 210 11.37 -0.53 -0.99
C PHE A 210 12.75 -0.85 -1.54
N LEU A 211 13.14 -0.24 -2.66
CA LEU A 211 14.45 -0.46 -3.28
C LEU A 211 15.61 0.12 -2.46
N LEU A 212 15.41 1.27 -1.81
CA LEU A 212 16.38 1.83 -0.86
C LEU A 212 16.60 0.88 0.32
N LEU A 213 15.54 0.38 0.94
CA LEU A 213 15.63 -0.59 2.04
C LEU A 213 16.35 -1.88 1.63
N ALA A 214 16.14 -2.33 0.39
CA ALA A 214 16.81 -3.52 -0.13
C ALA A 214 18.32 -3.36 -0.24
N SER A 215 18.77 -2.18 -0.63
CA SER A 215 20.18 -1.87 -0.90
C SER A 215 20.96 -1.40 0.33
N ASP A 216 20.30 -0.85 1.34
CA ASP A 216 20.96 -0.31 2.54
C ASP A 216 21.22 -1.41 3.57
N MET A 217 22.47 -1.90 3.59
CA MET A 217 22.91 -2.94 4.51
C MET A 217 23.11 -2.46 5.96
N THR A 218 22.95 -1.16 6.25
CA THR A 218 23.09 -0.59 7.61
C THR A 218 21.79 -0.67 8.41
N VAL A 219 20.65 -0.87 7.74
CA VAL A 219 19.34 -1.03 8.38
C VAL A 219 19.30 -2.32 9.19
N LYS A 220 19.00 -2.21 10.47
CA LYS A 220 18.88 -3.35 11.38
C LYS A 220 17.61 -4.16 11.10
N ALA A 221 17.66 -5.42 11.48
CA ALA A 221 16.46 -6.27 11.51
C ALA A 221 15.41 -5.71 12.49
N GLY A 222 14.14 -5.89 12.16
CA GLY A 222 13.01 -5.48 13.00
C GLY A 222 12.62 -4.01 12.89
N GLU A 223 13.23 -3.25 11.97
CA GLU A 223 12.86 -1.84 11.80
C GLU A 223 11.60 -1.68 10.96
N ILE A 224 10.77 -0.71 11.36
CA ILE A 224 9.58 -0.26 10.65
C ILE A 224 9.88 1.10 10.04
N PHE A 225 9.34 1.36 8.85
CA PHE A 225 9.42 2.65 8.16
C PHE A 225 8.04 3.06 7.65
N HIS A 226 7.68 4.33 7.82
CA HIS A 226 6.50 4.89 7.22
C HIS A 226 6.80 5.34 5.78
N GLY A 227 6.11 4.75 4.82
CA GLY A 227 6.18 5.13 3.40
C GLY A 227 5.11 6.17 3.07
N THR A 228 5.15 7.33 3.72
CA THR A 228 4.17 8.43 3.60
C THR A 228 4.87 9.67 3.07
N ALA A 229 4.27 10.41 2.13
CA ALA A 229 4.84 11.64 1.59
C ALA A 229 4.08 12.89 2.00
N ASP A 230 2.76 12.77 2.17
CA ASP A 230 1.88 13.85 2.60
C ASP A 230 0.90 13.35 3.67
N TRP A 231 0.60 14.21 4.63
CA TRP A 231 -0.36 13.96 5.72
C TRP A 231 -1.15 15.21 6.12
N ASP A 232 -1.16 16.23 5.26
CA ASP A 232 -1.85 17.51 5.50
C ASP A 232 -3.02 17.75 4.52
N THR A 233 -3.24 16.88 3.52
CA THR A 233 -4.39 16.93 2.64
C THR A 233 -5.66 16.59 3.42
N THR A 234 -6.63 17.54 3.50
CA THR A 234 -7.90 17.31 4.20
C THR A 234 -8.92 16.60 3.31
N TYR A 235 -9.96 16.02 3.91
CA TYR A 235 -11.07 15.44 3.15
C TYR A 235 -11.79 16.46 2.28
N GLU A 236 -11.95 17.71 2.76
CA GLU A 236 -12.53 18.79 1.96
C GLU A 236 -11.65 19.13 0.75
N MET A 237 -10.33 19.25 0.92
CA MET A 237 -9.39 19.47 -0.19
C MET A 237 -9.45 18.33 -1.22
N LEU A 238 -9.47 17.09 -0.73
CA LEU A 238 -9.53 15.90 -1.58
C LEU A 238 -10.84 15.85 -2.39
N ALA A 239 -11.98 16.07 -1.74
CA ALA A 239 -13.27 16.15 -2.41
C ALA A 239 -13.33 17.31 -3.40
N GLY A 240 -12.73 18.45 -3.05
CA GLY A 240 -12.59 19.61 -3.94
C GLY A 240 -11.81 19.29 -5.22
N ALA A 241 -10.66 18.63 -5.08
CA ALA A 241 -9.83 18.20 -6.23
C ALA A 241 -10.59 17.23 -7.14
N ILE A 242 -11.27 16.24 -6.55
CA ILE A 242 -12.11 15.28 -7.29
C ILE A 242 -13.27 16.00 -8.00
N GLY A 243 -13.95 16.92 -7.30
CA GLY A 243 -15.05 17.70 -7.88
C GLY A 243 -14.61 18.49 -9.12
N ARG A 244 -13.44 19.15 -9.04
CA ARG A 244 -12.85 19.86 -10.19
C ARG A 244 -12.44 18.92 -11.32
N ALA A 245 -11.81 17.79 -11.00
CA ALA A 245 -11.37 16.82 -12.01
C ALA A 245 -12.55 16.18 -12.76
N VAL A 246 -13.61 15.84 -12.05
CA VAL A 246 -14.82 15.22 -12.63
C VAL A 246 -15.74 16.26 -13.28
N GLY A 247 -15.73 17.51 -12.80
CA GLY A 247 -16.64 18.57 -13.23
C GLY A 247 -18.01 18.47 -12.55
N VAL A 248 -18.04 18.16 -11.25
CA VAL A 248 -19.26 18.02 -10.44
C VAL A 248 -19.18 18.88 -9.18
N PRO A 249 -20.34 19.27 -8.58
CA PRO A 249 -20.34 20.01 -7.33
C PRO A 249 -19.74 19.19 -6.19
N VAL A 250 -19.26 19.91 -5.16
CA VAL A 250 -18.75 19.32 -3.91
C VAL A 250 -19.81 19.52 -2.83
N MET A 251 -20.07 18.47 -2.05
CA MET A 251 -21.04 18.49 -0.96
C MET A 251 -20.50 17.85 0.30
N ALA A 252 -20.79 18.47 1.43
CA ALA A 252 -20.62 17.86 2.74
C ALA A 252 -21.86 17.04 3.07
N PHE A 253 -21.66 15.80 3.50
CA PHE A 253 -22.74 14.89 3.91
C PHE A 253 -22.70 14.67 5.41
N GLU A 254 -23.87 14.59 6.05
CA GLU A 254 -23.93 14.03 7.39
C GLU A 254 -23.55 12.53 7.34
N ARG A 255 -23.12 11.98 8.48
CA ARG A 255 -22.59 10.61 8.54
C ARG A 255 -23.62 9.58 8.07
N GLU A 256 -24.87 9.75 8.46
CA GLU A 256 -25.98 8.87 8.07
C GLU A 256 -26.21 8.91 6.56
N GLU A 257 -26.21 10.10 5.96
CA GLU A 257 -26.35 10.26 4.51
C GLU A 257 -25.15 9.66 3.76
N ALA A 258 -23.94 9.83 4.28
CA ALA A 258 -22.74 9.21 3.71
C ALA A 258 -22.82 7.68 3.76
N GLU A 259 -23.39 7.10 4.83
CA GLU A 259 -23.56 5.66 4.95
C GLU A 259 -24.62 5.11 3.97
N GLU A 260 -25.71 5.83 3.77
CA GLU A 260 -26.71 5.48 2.75
C GLU A 260 -26.14 5.50 1.33
N ARG A 261 -25.29 6.52 1.01
CA ARG A 261 -24.72 6.71 -0.33
C ARG A 261 -23.55 5.77 -0.64
N TRP A 262 -22.69 5.50 0.33
CA TRP A 262 -21.40 4.83 0.13
C TRP A 262 -21.34 3.44 0.76
N GLY A 263 -22.33 3.13 1.58
CA GLY A 263 -22.36 1.93 2.41
C GLY A 263 -21.48 2.06 3.67
N PRO A 264 -21.70 1.18 4.66
CA PRO A 264 -21.09 1.29 6.00
C PRO A 264 -19.56 1.15 5.99
N PHE A 265 -19.00 0.40 5.05
CA PHE A 265 -17.55 0.23 4.96
C PHE A 265 -16.86 1.51 4.49
N LEU A 266 -17.30 2.09 3.36
CA LEU A 266 -16.66 3.27 2.81
C LEU A 266 -16.92 4.52 3.64
N SER A 267 -18.11 4.70 4.21
CA SER A 267 -18.40 5.82 5.12
C SER A 267 -17.53 5.77 6.38
N SER A 268 -17.32 4.56 6.94
CA SER A 268 -16.39 4.37 8.05
C SER A 268 -14.94 4.66 7.64
N PHE A 269 -14.51 4.17 6.47
CA PHE A 269 -13.15 4.36 5.98
C PHE A 269 -12.84 5.82 5.66
N PHE A 270 -13.74 6.54 4.97
CA PHE A 270 -13.58 7.97 4.66
C PHE A 270 -13.79 8.90 5.86
N GLY A 271 -14.03 8.36 7.03
CA GLY A 271 -13.98 9.06 8.32
C GLY A 271 -12.71 8.81 9.12
N LEU A 272 -11.77 7.98 8.62
CA LEU A 272 -10.52 7.70 9.31
C LEU A 272 -9.53 8.83 9.10
N MET A 273 -9.01 9.36 10.19
CA MET A 273 -8.00 10.41 10.20
C MET A 273 -6.72 9.85 10.80
N ILE A 274 -5.64 9.93 10.07
CA ILE A 274 -4.31 9.60 10.59
C ILE A 274 -3.26 10.43 9.86
N ARG A 275 -2.40 11.07 10.65
CA ARG A 275 -1.23 11.80 10.18
C ARG A 275 0.01 10.99 10.57
N ALA A 276 0.86 10.65 9.63
CA ALA A 276 2.03 9.80 9.90
C ALA A 276 3.28 10.37 9.24
N SER A 277 4.30 10.63 10.06
CA SER A 277 5.59 11.17 9.63
C SER A 277 6.42 10.11 8.88
N ASN A 278 7.21 10.56 7.92
CA ASN A 278 8.23 9.80 7.22
C ASN A 278 9.65 10.11 7.72
N GLY A 279 9.78 10.85 8.83
CA GLY A 279 11.06 11.37 9.30
C GLY A 279 12.16 10.32 9.38
N LYS A 280 11.84 9.12 9.87
CA LYS A 280 12.79 8.01 9.96
C LYS A 280 13.29 7.54 8.58
N ALA A 281 12.41 7.45 7.58
CA ALA A 281 12.81 7.06 6.22
C ALA A 281 13.71 8.13 5.57
N VAL A 282 13.38 9.41 5.79
CA VAL A 282 14.21 10.53 5.30
C VAL A 282 15.59 10.55 5.98
N GLU A 283 15.64 10.46 7.30
CA GLU A 283 16.88 10.58 8.07
C GLU A 283 17.82 9.38 7.89
N LYS A 284 17.25 8.15 7.94
CA LYS A 284 18.09 6.95 7.89
C LYS A 284 18.44 6.51 6.48
N LEU A 285 17.50 6.64 5.54
CA LEU A 285 17.66 6.11 4.18
C LEU A 285 17.94 7.20 3.13
N GLY A 286 17.87 8.48 3.52
CA GLY A 286 17.92 9.57 2.56
C GLY A 286 16.74 9.55 1.57
N TRP A 287 15.63 8.91 1.95
CA TRP A 287 14.44 8.83 1.09
C TRP A 287 13.88 10.24 0.82
N LYS A 288 13.66 10.55 -0.45
CA LYS A 288 13.18 11.86 -0.89
C LYS A 288 11.97 11.67 -1.80
N PRO A 289 10.76 11.61 -1.23
CA PRO A 289 9.56 11.57 -2.05
C PRO A 289 9.48 12.85 -2.88
N SER A 290 9.22 12.73 -4.16
CA SER A 290 9.23 13.84 -5.14
C SER A 290 8.11 13.75 -6.17
N GLY A 291 7.27 12.74 -6.07
CA GLY A 291 6.08 12.61 -6.90
C GLY A 291 5.10 13.77 -6.67
N PRO A 292 4.24 14.09 -7.66
CA PRO A 292 3.21 15.10 -7.49
C PRO A 292 2.29 14.74 -6.32
N SER A 293 1.74 15.74 -5.64
CA SER A 293 0.77 15.53 -4.56
C SER A 293 -0.49 14.83 -5.05
N LEU A 294 -1.25 14.23 -4.12
CA LEU A 294 -2.52 13.58 -4.47
C LEU A 294 -3.50 14.54 -5.13
N VAL A 295 -3.54 15.79 -4.67
CA VAL A 295 -4.38 16.85 -5.24
C VAL A 295 -3.94 17.17 -6.68
N GLU A 296 -2.65 17.37 -6.93
CA GLU A 296 -2.12 17.62 -8.27
C GLU A 296 -2.38 16.45 -9.23
N GLU A 297 -2.17 15.20 -8.77
CA GLU A 297 -2.46 14.00 -9.55
C GLU A 297 -3.93 13.89 -9.95
N LEU A 298 -4.85 14.26 -9.06
CA LEU A 298 -6.27 14.28 -9.34
C LEU A 298 -6.66 15.38 -10.34
N GLU A 299 -6.14 16.60 -10.18
CA GLU A 299 -6.55 17.76 -10.97
C GLU A 299 -5.89 17.81 -12.34
N THR A 300 -4.59 17.55 -12.40
CA THR A 300 -3.78 17.79 -13.61
C THR A 300 -2.96 16.58 -14.04
N GLY A 301 -2.82 15.59 -13.17
CA GLY A 301 -2.00 14.41 -13.38
C GLY A 301 -2.73 13.27 -14.09
N SER A 302 -2.27 12.06 -13.82
CA SER A 302 -2.69 10.84 -14.51
C SER A 302 -4.16 10.45 -14.24
N TYR A 303 -4.76 10.92 -13.15
CA TYR A 303 -6.17 10.64 -12.84
C TYR A 303 -7.18 11.25 -13.81
N ARG A 304 -6.78 12.19 -14.65
CA ARG A 304 -7.63 12.66 -15.77
C ARG A 304 -8.05 11.50 -16.67
N LEU A 305 -7.13 10.58 -16.94
CA LEU A 305 -7.44 9.36 -17.72
C LEU A 305 -8.43 8.45 -16.98
N VAL A 306 -8.32 8.35 -15.65
CA VAL A 306 -9.25 7.55 -14.81
C VAL A 306 -10.65 8.15 -14.87
N VAL A 307 -10.77 9.47 -14.77
CA VAL A 307 -12.06 10.19 -14.88
C VAL A 307 -12.70 9.93 -16.24
N GLU A 308 -11.93 10.08 -17.35
CA GLU A 308 -12.43 9.84 -18.70
C GLU A 308 -12.96 8.40 -18.87
N ARG A 309 -12.20 7.39 -18.42
CA ARG A 309 -12.63 5.99 -18.48
C ARG A 309 -13.90 5.73 -17.68
N PHE A 310 -13.98 6.25 -16.44
CA PHE A 310 -15.19 6.05 -15.64
C PHE A 310 -16.42 6.75 -16.22
N LYS A 311 -16.25 7.92 -16.85
CA LYS A 311 -17.34 8.58 -17.60
C LYS A 311 -17.80 7.75 -18.80
N GLN A 312 -16.88 7.16 -19.56
CA GLN A 312 -17.21 6.28 -20.69
C GLN A 312 -17.92 5.00 -20.25
N MET A 313 -17.61 4.45 -19.08
CA MET A 313 -18.27 3.25 -18.54
C MET A 313 -19.67 3.52 -18.01
N LYS A 314 -19.99 4.78 -17.69
CA LYS A 314 -21.32 5.18 -17.18
C LYS A 314 -22.31 5.47 -18.30
N GLY A 315 -21.87 5.97 -19.47
CA GLY A 315 -22.70 6.30 -20.64
C GLY A 315 -22.96 5.10 -21.50
#